data_e6072cdd4588a81e555c96f31cfc32dd
#
_entry.id   e6072cdd4588a81e555c96f31cfc32dd
#
_cell.length_a   1.000
_cell.length_b   1.000
_cell.length_c   1.000
_cell.angle_alpha   90.00
_cell.angle_beta   90.00
_cell.angle_gamma   90.00
#
_symmetry.space_group_name_H-M   'P 1'
#
loop_
_entity.id
_entity.type
_entity.pdbx_description
1 polymer ?
#
loop_
_entity_poly.entity_id
_entity_poly.type
_entity_poly.pdbx_seq_one_letter_code
_entity_poly.pdbx_strand_id
1 'polypeptide(L)'
;APEDAARYMLLCREQQFTLEELRASAAGVPLSDGDECTGNAEGEPVLCRAGRSSFWLTWDGRMIPCGMMASPGTPVLEQGFSAAWRSVRTEVEAIRLPAACAGCALRRHCNLCAASCFAETGDYDRKPDYICSLTHTLCRITREKYGTED
;
A
#
# COMPACT_ATOMS: atom_id res chain seq x y z
N ALA A 1 -14.04 -12.79 2.07
CA ALA A 1 -13.82 -12.12 3.37
C ALA A 1 -12.31 -11.85 3.56
N PRO A 2 -11.88 -10.93 4.46
CA PRO A 2 -10.46 -10.68 4.75
C PRO A 2 -9.72 -11.95 5.20
N GLU A 3 -10.40 -12.85 5.93
CA GLU A 3 -9.86 -14.13 6.40
C GLU A 3 -9.47 -15.06 5.24
N ASP A 4 -10.32 -15.18 4.23
CA ASP A 4 -10.05 -16.05 3.08
C ASP A 4 -8.89 -15.50 2.25
N ALA A 5 -8.85 -14.18 2.07
CA ALA A 5 -7.75 -13.50 1.40
C ALA A 5 -6.44 -13.67 2.17
N ALA A 6 -6.45 -13.57 3.51
CA ALA A 6 -5.27 -13.78 4.34
C ALA A 6 -4.74 -15.21 4.23
N ARG A 7 -5.63 -16.22 4.25
CA ARG A 7 -5.26 -17.63 4.06
C ARG A 7 -4.62 -17.87 2.70
N TYR A 8 -5.23 -17.32 1.64
CA TYR A 8 -4.67 -17.42 0.30
C TYR A 8 -3.30 -16.73 0.20
N MET A 9 -3.15 -15.53 0.78
CA MET A 9 -1.86 -14.85 0.81
C MET A 9 -0.80 -15.66 1.56
N LEU A 10 -1.16 -16.32 2.66
CA LEU A 10 -0.22 -17.19 3.37
C LEU A 10 0.22 -18.37 2.51
N LEU A 11 -0.69 -19.03 1.78
CA LEU A 11 -0.35 -20.08 0.82
C LEU A 11 0.60 -19.57 -0.27
N CYS A 12 0.38 -18.36 -0.80
CA CYS A 12 1.29 -17.77 -1.77
C CYS A 12 2.69 -17.52 -1.17
N ARG A 13 2.76 -17.04 0.06
CA ARG A 13 4.03 -16.84 0.77
C ARG A 13 4.78 -18.13 0.99
N GLU A 14 4.10 -19.22 1.30
CA GLU A 14 4.68 -20.56 1.46
C GLU A 14 5.32 -21.10 0.17
N GLN A 15 4.91 -20.60 -0.99
CA GLN A 15 5.52 -20.96 -2.27
C GLN A 15 6.71 -20.05 -2.65
N GLN A 16 6.80 -18.86 -2.05
CA GLN A 16 7.78 -17.84 -2.42
C GLN A 16 8.93 -17.73 -1.42
N PHE A 17 8.71 -18.04 -0.16
CA PHE A 17 9.65 -17.82 0.94
C PHE A 17 10.04 -19.14 1.60
N THR A 18 11.25 -19.18 2.13
CA THR A 18 11.78 -20.30 2.90
C THR A 18 11.10 -20.40 4.28
N LEU A 19 11.22 -21.56 4.92
CA LEU A 19 10.73 -21.77 6.28
C LEU A 19 11.38 -20.79 7.29
N GLU A 20 12.66 -20.47 7.10
CA GLU A 20 13.39 -19.53 7.95
C GLU A 20 12.82 -18.11 7.84
N GLU A 21 12.55 -17.64 6.61
CA GLU A 21 11.93 -16.34 6.37
C GLU A 21 10.50 -16.26 6.93
N LEU A 22 9.72 -17.34 6.80
CA LEU A 22 8.37 -17.41 7.36
C LEU A 22 8.40 -17.37 8.90
N ARG A 23 9.36 -18.03 9.54
CA ARG A 23 9.58 -17.95 10.99
C ARG A 23 10.03 -16.55 11.43
N ALA A 24 10.94 -15.93 10.69
CA ALA A 24 11.35 -14.56 10.93
C ALA A 24 10.15 -13.59 10.82
N SER A 25 9.28 -13.81 9.83
CA SER A 25 8.04 -13.03 9.68
C SER A 25 7.06 -13.23 10.85
N ALA A 26 6.94 -14.44 11.36
CA ALA A 26 6.14 -14.71 12.55
C ALA A 26 6.70 -14.00 13.79
N ALA A 27 8.02 -13.85 13.87
CA ALA A 27 8.71 -13.10 14.94
C ALA A 27 8.71 -11.56 14.72
N GLY A 28 8.09 -11.08 13.63
CA GLY A 28 7.91 -9.64 13.37
C GLY A 28 8.88 -9.03 12.36
N VAL A 29 9.66 -9.84 11.64
CA VAL A 29 10.51 -9.36 10.54
C VAL A 29 9.68 -9.30 9.26
N PRO A 30 9.61 -8.16 8.54
CA PRO A 30 8.91 -8.07 7.26
C PRO A 30 9.53 -9.00 6.21
N LEU A 31 8.69 -9.61 5.35
CA LEU A 31 9.13 -10.47 4.25
C LEU A 31 9.61 -9.69 3.01
N SER A 32 9.52 -8.39 3.01
CA SER A 32 10.00 -7.52 1.93
C SER A 32 10.81 -6.38 2.54
N ASP A 33 11.83 -5.94 1.82
CA ASP A 33 12.54 -4.68 2.10
C ASP A 33 11.60 -3.50 1.77
N GLY A 34 10.52 -3.38 2.53
CA GLY A 34 9.64 -2.22 2.45
C GLY A 34 10.43 -0.97 2.84
N ASP A 35 10.24 0.12 2.09
CA ASP A 35 10.75 1.41 2.47
C ASP A 35 10.41 1.67 3.94
N GLU A 36 11.36 2.16 4.72
CA GLU A 36 11.12 2.48 6.13
C GLU A 36 10.00 3.50 6.22
N CYS A 37 8.86 3.05 6.70
CA CYS A 37 7.74 3.92 6.96
C CYS A 37 8.09 4.78 8.18
N THR A 38 8.54 5.99 7.93
CA THR A 38 8.78 6.99 8.98
C THR A 38 7.44 7.61 9.36
N GLY A 39 6.68 6.89 10.18
CA GLY A 39 5.40 7.40 10.64
C GLY A 39 5.54 8.78 11.32
N ASN A 40 4.74 9.73 10.89
CA ASN A 40 4.61 11.04 11.53
C ASN A 40 3.14 11.35 11.85
N ALA A 41 2.90 12.35 12.69
CA ALA A 41 1.55 12.72 13.12
C ALA A 41 0.66 13.24 11.97
N GLU A 42 1.25 13.65 10.86
CA GLU A 42 0.55 14.17 9.68
C GLU A 42 0.21 13.09 8.65
N GLY A 43 0.61 11.84 8.92
CA GLY A 43 0.51 10.75 7.96
C GLY A 43 1.72 10.65 7.03
N GLU A 44 1.87 9.48 6.40
CA GLU A 44 2.97 9.20 5.50
C GLU A 44 2.68 9.73 4.08
N PRO A 45 3.68 10.23 3.35
CA PRO A 45 3.50 10.54 1.93
C PRO A 45 3.34 9.26 1.11
N VAL A 46 2.94 9.40 -0.15
CA VAL A 46 2.97 8.29 -1.11
C VAL A 46 4.43 7.99 -1.45
N LEU A 47 4.95 6.86 -0.98
CA LEU A 47 6.36 6.46 -1.14
C LEU A 47 6.63 5.64 -2.41
N CYS A 48 5.60 5.03 -2.99
CA CYS A 48 5.73 4.20 -4.17
C CYS A 48 6.02 5.03 -5.45
N ARG A 49 6.16 4.35 -6.58
CA ARG A 49 6.50 4.97 -7.89
C ARG A 49 5.36 5.80 -8.49
N ALA A 50 4.12 5.62 -8.03
CA ALA A 50 2.92 6.29 -8.56
C ALA A 50 3.06 7.81 -8.52
N GLY A 51 2.98 8.47 -9.67
CA GLY A 51 3.11 9.91 -9.82
C GLY A 51 4.49 10.48 -9.46
N ARG A 52 5.47 9.65 -9.08
CA ARG A 52 6.85 10.06 -8.74
C ARG A 52 7.84 9.70 -9.86
N SER A 53 7.83 8.46 -10.30
CA SER A 53 8.68 7.96 -11.40
C SER A 53 7.89 7.13 -12.42
N SER A 54 6.59 6.94 -12.22
CA SER A 54 5.69 6.26 -13.15
C SER A 54 4.34 6.96 -13.23
N PHE A 55 3.67 6.75 -14.34
CA PHE A 55 2.30 7.23 -14.61
C PHE A 55 1.60 6.22 -15.53
N TRP A 56 0.30 6.38 -15.67
CA TRP A 56 -0.52 5.68 -16.64
C TRP A 56 -1.25 6.69 -17.52
N LEU A 57 -1.44 6.32 -18.79
CA LEU A 57 -2.33 7.04 -19.69
C LEU A 57 -3.61 6.23 -19.87
N THR A 58 -4.72 6.85 -19.60
CA THR A 58 -6.04 6.25 -19.78
C THR A 58 -6.47 6.35 -21.25
N TRP A 59 -7.41 5.52 -21.66
CA TRP A 59 -7.94 5.51 -23.03
C TRP A 59 -8.61 6.84 -23.45
N ASP A 60 -9.09 7.62 -22.48
CA ASP A 60 -9.68 8.96 -22.69
C ASP A 60 -8.64 10.09 -22.64
N GLY A 61 -7.35 9.77 -22.66
CA GLY A 61 -6.27 10.74 -22.77
C GLY A 61 -5.92 11.48 -21.48
N ARG A 62 -6.18 10.89 -20.32
CA ARG A 62 -5.77 11.42 -19.02
C ARG A 62 -4.49 10.74 -18.54
N MET A 63 -3.61 11.50 -17.89
CA MET A 63 -2.49 10.98 -17.13
C MET A 63 -2.92 10.80 -15.68
N ILE A 64 -2.73 9.58 -15.14
CA ILE A 64 -3.01 9.23 -13.74
C ILE A 64 -1.77 8.65 -13.08
N PRO A 65 -1.64 8.68 -11.74
CA PRO A 65 -0.44 8.22 -11.02
C PRO A 65 -0.13 6.74 -11.22
N CYS A 66 -1.16 5.90 -11.17
CA CYS A 66 -1.04 4.45 -11.40
C CYS A 66 -2.39 3.87 -11.84
N GLY A 67 -2.39 2.64 -12.36
CA GLY A 67 -3.60 1.97 -12.84
C GLY A 67 -4.69 1.70 -11.79
N MET A 68 -4.37 1.86 -10.49
CA MET A 68 -5.32 1.71 -9.40
C MET A 68 -5.82 3.06 -8.84
N MET A 69 -5.28 4.19 -9.30
CA MET A 69 -5.63 5.54 -8.84
C MET A 69 -6.27 6.32 -10.00
N ALA A 70 -7.59 6.41 -10.02
CA ALA A 70 -8.28 7.22 -11.02
C ALA A 70 -8.15 8.74 -10.79
N SER A 71 -7.73 9.16 -9.60
CA SER A 71 -7.45 10.53 -9.21
C SER A 71 -6.12 10.59 -8.42
N PRO A 72 -5.33 11.68 -8.49
CA PRO A 72 -5.51 12.78 -9.43
C PRO A 72 -5.38 12.35 -10.89
N GLY A 73 -5.90 13.16 -11.83
CA GLY A 73 -5.80 12.83 -13.26
C GLY A 73 -5.95 14.06 -14.14
N THR A 74 -5.01 14.24 -15.07
CA THR A 74 -4.86 15.44 -15.87
C THR A 74 -4.98 15.14 -17.37
N PRO A 75 -5.74 15.91 -18.17
CA PRO A 75 -5.89 15.70 -19.60
C PRO A 75 -4.59 16.02 -20.36
N VAL A 76 -3.90 14.98 -20.85
CA VAL A 76 -2.60 15.12 -21.53
C VAL A 76 -2.75 15.73 -22.91
N LEU A 77 -3.82 15.38 -23.61
CA LEU A 77 -4.03 15.86 -24.99
C LEU A 77 -4.28 17.37 -25.06
N GLU A 78 -4.84 17.94 -24.02
CA GLU A 78 -5.13 19.39 -23.93
C GLU A 78 -3.94 20.19 -23.40
N GLN A 79 -3.27 19.68 -22.37
CA GLN A 79 -2.23 20.43 -21.65
C GLN A 79 -0.81 20.11 -22.11
N GLY A 80 -0.64 19.01 -22.82
CA GLY A 80 0.66 18.45 -23.19
C GLY A 80 1.31 17.68 -22.05
N PHE A 81 2.21 16.77 -22.40
CA PHE A 81 2.83 15.82 -21.49
C PHE A 81 3.51 16.46 -20.28
N SER A 82 4.37 17.46 -20.52
CA SER A 82 5.17 18.07 -19.43
C SER A 82 4.32 18.81 -18.40
N ALA A 83 3.22 19.44 -18.84
CA ALA A 83 2.30 20.11 -17.91
C ALA A 83 1.49 19.08 -17.12
N ALA A 84 0.95 18.08 -17.78
CA ALA A 84 0.20 17.00 -17.16
C ALA A 84 1.05 16.23 -16.13
N TRP A 85 2.30 15.93 -16.47
CA TRP A 85 3.22 15.25 -15.56
C TRP A 85 3.52 16.07 -14.29
N ARG A 86 3.78 17.38 -14.45
CA ARG A 86 3.98 18.26 -13.29
C ARG A 86 2.74 18.33 -12.39
N SER A 87 1.54 18.44 -13.00
CA SER A 87 0.28 18.48 -12.24
C SER A 87 0.09 17.21 -11.41
N VAL A 88 0.17 16.03 -12.05
CA VAL A 88 0.03 14.73 -11.35
C VAL A 88 1.06 14.58 -10.23
N ARG A 89 2.32 14.95 -10.46
CA ARG A 89 3.35 14.92 -9.41
C ARG A 89 3.01 15.79 -8.22
N THR A 90 2.67 17.05 -8.47
CA THR A 90 2.32 18.02 -7.40
C THR A 90 1.15 17.52 -6.57
N GLU A 91 0.12 16.99 -7.23
CA GLU A 91 -1.06 16.47 -6.54
C GLU A 91 -0.74 15.22 -5.71
N VAL A 92 0.08 14.28 -6.24
CA VAL A 92 0.51 13.09 -5.50
C VAL A 92 1.42 13.45 -4.32
N GLU A 93 2.30 14.44 -4.47
CA GLU A 93 3.15 14.95 -3.39
C GLU A 93 2.35 15.53 -2.22
N ALA A 94 1.13 16.00 -2.47
CA ALA A 94 0.22 16.50 -1.45
C ALA A 94 -0.59 15.40 -0.72
N ILE A 95 -0.69 14.19 -1.30
CA ILE A 95 -1.43 13.08 -0.69
C ILE A 95 -0.71 12.62 0.58
N ARG A 96 -1.51 12.42 1.64
CA ARG A 96 -1.06 11.80 2.89
C ARG A 96 -1.87 10.54 3.15
N LEU A 97 -1.18 9.48 3.59
CA LEU A 97 -1.81 8.26 4.09
C LEU A 97 -2.35 8.48 5.51
N PRO A 98 -3.27 7.64 5.98
CA PRO A 98 -3.91 7.84 7.27
C PRO A 98 -2.90 7.98 8.41
N ALA A 99 -2.95 9.08 9.14
CA ALA A 99 -2.09 9.34 10.31
C ALA A 99 -2.26 8.24 11.39
N ALA A 100 -3.47 7.69 11.52
CA ALA A 100 -3.75 6.56 12.41
C ALA A 100 -2.96 5.28 12.06
N CYS A 101 -2.47 5.15 10.82
CA CYS A 101 -1.66 4.01 10.38
C CYS A 101 -0.16 4.22 10.60
N ALA A 102 0.31 5.46 10.72
CA ALA A 102 1.71 5.79 10.86
C ALA A 102 2.36 5.16 12.12
N GLY A 103 1.65 5.17 13.25
CA GLY A 103 2.09 4.55 14.52
C GLY A 103 1.66 3.10 14.69
N CYS A 104 1.15 2.44 13.67
CA CYS A 104 0.65 1.06 13.78
C CYS A 104 1.81 0.06 13.90
N ALA A 105 1.77 -0.81 14.91
CA ALA A 105 2.77 -1.87 15.11
C ALA A 105 2.89 -2.83 13.92
N LEU A 106 1.84 -3.00 13.13
CA LEU A 106 1.83 -3.86 11.93
C LEU A 106 2.14 -3.09 10.64
N ARG A 107 2.55 -1.81 10.72
CA ARG A 107 2.75 -0.96 9.53
C ARG A 107 3.73 -1.56 8.53
N ARG A 108 4.81 -2.17 9.03
CA ARG A 108 5.84 -2.84 8.18
C ARG A 108 5.34 -4.10 7.48
N HIS A 109 4.28 -4.72 7.97
CA HIS A 109 3.66 -5.91 7.37
C HIS A 109 2.46 -5.55 6.47
N CYS A 110 2.06 -4.27 6.46
CA CYS A 110 0.85 -3.80 5.82
C CYS A 110 1.13 -3.20 4.44
N ASN A 111 0.46 -3.72 3.42
CA ASN A 111 0.48 -3.18 2.07
C ASN A 111 -0.47 -1.98 1.93
N LEU A 112 -0.45 -1.06 2.92
CA LEU A 112 -1.23 0.17 2.86
C LEU A 112 -0.79 1.00 1.66
N CYS A 113 -1.75 1.38 0.82
CA CYS A 113 -1.50 2.19 -0.36
C CYS A 113 -2.61 3.23 -0.55
N ALA A 114 -2.27 4.38 -1.12
CA ALA A 114 -3.21 5.47 -1.37
C ALA A 114 -4.43 5.00 -2.18
N ALA A 115 -4.22 4.17 -3.20
CA ALA A 115 -5.30 3.64 -4.02
C ALA A 115 -6.28 2.79 -3.21
N SER A 116 -5.80 1.93 -2.32
CA SER A 116 -6.67 1.11 -1.47
C SER A 116 -7.40 1.95 -0.42
N CYS A 117 -6.77 2.96 0.15
CA CYS A 117 -7.45 3.90 1.04
C CYS A 117 -8.63 4.56 0.32
N PHE A 118 -8.37 5.15 -0.85
CA PHE A 118 -9.41 5.83 -1.62
C PHE A 118 -10.51 4.88 -2.10
N ALA A 119 -10.16 3.69 -2.57
CA ALA A 119 -11.13 2.71 -3.07
C ALA A 119 -12.10 2.22 -1.98
N GLU A 120 -11.64 2.10 -0.74
CA GLU A 120 -12.49 1.68 0.37
C GLU A 120 -13.27 2.81 1.03
N THR A 121 -12.70 4.00 1.09
CA THR A 121 -13.21 5.07 1.97
C THR A 121 -13.62 6.35 1.25
N GLY A 122 -13.20 6.52 0.00
CA GLY A 122 -13.34 7.76 -0.75
C GLY A 122 -12.27 8.82 -0.43
N ASP A 123 -11.38 8.56 0.54
CA ASP A 123 -10.35 9.48 0.98
C ASP A 123 -8.98 8.81 1.08
N TYR A 124 -7.90 9.54 0.85
CA TYR A 124 -6.53 9.03 0.95
C TYR A 124 -6.02 8.92 2.39
N ASP A 125 -6.48 9.80 3.26
CA ASP A 125 -6.08 9.92 4.66
C ASP A 125 -6.99 9.15 5.64
N ARG A 126 -7.94 8.40 5.10
CA ARG A 126 -8.87 7.58 5.88
C ARG A 126 -8.42 6.12 5.90
N LYS A 127 -8.40 5.54 7.12
CA LYS A 127 -7.97 4.15 7.34
C LYS A 127 -8.89 3.15 6.62
N PRO A 128 -8.34 2.25 5.75
CA PRO A 128 -9.11 1.22 5.07
C PRO A 128 -9.32 0.02 6.01
N ASP A 129 -10.57 -0.34 6.30
CA ASP A 129 -10.90 -1.40 7.25
C ASP A 129 -10.60 -2.80 6.70
N TYR A 130 -10.83 -3.02 5.40
CA TYR A 130 -10.54 -4.32 4.78
C TYR A 130 -9.05 -4.65 4.80
N ILE A 131 -8.20 -3.73 4.33
CA ILE A 131 -6.74 -3.91 4.34
C ILE A 131 -6.21 -4.06 5.76
N CYS A 132 -6.76 -3.30 6.71
CA CYS A 132 -6.41 -3.42 8.12
C CYS A 132 -6.74 -4.81 8.66
N SER A 133 -7.96 -5.30 8.46
CA SER A 133 -8.41 -6.62 8.89
C SER A 133 -7.62 -7.75 8.22
N LEU A 134 -7.33 -7.60 6.93
CA LEU A 134 -6.50 -8.54 6.17
C LEU A 134 -5.11 -8.67 6.78
N THR A 135 -4.44 -7.53 7.04
CA THR A 135 -3.09 -7.50 7.62
C THR A 135 -3.07 -8.14 9.03
N HIS A 136 -4.01 -7.76 9.90
CA HIS A 136 -4.13 -8.34 11.23
C HIS A 136 -4.32 -9.86 11.17
N THR A 137 -5.21 -10.33 10.31
CA THR A 137 -5.47 -11.76 10.14
C THR A 137 -4.24 -12.49 9.60
N LEU A 138 -3.59 -11.93 8.58
CA LEU A 138 -2.40 -12.55 7.98
C LEU A 138 -1.25 -12.67 9.00
N CYS A 139 -0.99 -11.61 9.76
CA CYS A 139 0.04 -11.66 10.81
C CYS A 139 -0.30 -12.66 11.90
N ARG A 140 -1.58 -12.75 12.31
CA ARG A 140 -2.05 -13.71 13.31
C ARG A 140 -1.85 -15.16 12.83
N ILE A 141 -2.36 -15.53 11.64
CA ILE A 141 -2.24 -16.91 11.13
C ILE A 141 -0.79 -17.28 10.80
N THR A 142 0.05 -16.32 10.39
CA THR A 142 1.48 -16.56 10.19
C THR A 142 2.15 -16.88 11.53
N ARG A 143 1.83 -16.15 12.59
CA ARG A 143 2.37 -16.40 13.95
C ARG A 143 1.86 -17.74 14.52
N GLU A 144 0.60 -18.04 14.35
CA GLU A 144 0.02 -19.33 14.78
C GLU A 144 0.68 -20.54 14.10
N LYS A 145 1.06 -20.41 12.82
CA LYS A 145 1.64 -21.51 12.06
C LYS A 145 3.15 -21.63 12.20
N TYR A 146 3.88 -20.53 12.31
CA TYR A 146 5.35 -20.47 12.22
C TYR A 146 6.03 -19.88 13.45
N GLY A 147 5.27 -19.32 14.38
CA GLY A 147 5.82 -18.85 15.66
C GLY A 147 6.37 -20.03 16.46
N THR A 148 7.55 -19.84 17.07
CA THR A 148 8.07 -20.80 18.05
C THR A 148 7.29 -20.61 19.36
N GLU A 149 6.82 -21.71 19.94
CA GLU A 149 6.39 -21.69 21.35
C GLU A 149 7.64 -21.46 22.20
N ASP A 150 7.71 -20.30 22.89
CA ASP A 150 8.68 -20.03 23.94
C ASP A 150 8.29 -20.76 25.24
#